data_e79c773cb990e49707aa0674a30819c7
#
_entry.id   e79c773cb990e49707aa0674a30819c7
#
_cell.length_a   1.000
_cell.length_b   1.000
_cell.length_c   1.000
_cell.angle_alpha   90.00
_cell.angle_beta   90.00
_cell.angle_gamma   90.00
#
_symmetry.space_group_name_H-M   'P 1'
#
loop_
_entity.id
_entity.type
_entity.pdbx_description
1 polymer ?
#
loop_
_entity_poly.entity_id
_entity_poly.type
_entity_poly.pdbx_seq_one_letter_code
_entity_poly.pdbx_strand_id
1 'polypeptide(L)'
;MDSERLNKPKGGYIEGIRGVYAGYIIEMEQGDELTIGSSVTEANLIIRNEHVSGRHCTITYNGIVGSYTVTDFSKEGTYLSDGTRLSCGNPTIVPVNTIIYIGDIENAFKVR
;
A
#
# COMPACT_ATOMS: atom_id res chain seq x y z
N MET A 1 11.34 30.65 13.21
CA MET A 1 11.01 29.28 12.81
C MET A 1 9.55 29.00 13.08
N ASP A 2 8.88 28.40 12.15
CA ASP A 2 7.46 28.09 12.27
C ASP A 2 7.28 26.85 13.15
N SER A 3 6.71 27.04 14.35
CA SER A 3 6.50 25.95 15.29
C SER A 3 5.38 24.97 14.83
N GLU A 4 4.41 25.46 14.08
CA GLU A 4 3.39 24.60 13.48
C GLU A 4 4.00 23.61 12.51
N ARG A 5 4.95 24.07 11.72
CA ARG A 5 5.66 23.27 10.75
C ARG A 5 6.45 22.14 11.40
N LEU A 6 7.06 22.42 12.56
CA LEU A 6 7.81 21.43 13.32
C LEU A 6 6.91 20.39 13.99
N ASN A 7 5.72 20.81 14.39
CA ASN A 7 4.78 19.97 15.10
C ASN A 7 3.81 19.24 14.17
N LYS A 8 3.79 19.60 12.89
CA LYS A 8 2.92 18.97 11.91
C LYS A 8 3.43 17.56 11.61
N PRO A 9 2.58 16.52 11.75
CA PRO A 9 2.98 15.17 11.40
C PRO A 9 3.43 15.13 9.95
N LYS A 10 4.53 14.47 9.67
CA LYS A 10 4.94 14.21 8.30
C LYS A 10 3.97 13.20 7.70
N GLY A 11 3.56 13.44 6.49
CA GLY A 11 2.85 12.45 5.71
C GLY A 11 3.77 11.28 5.41
N GLY A 12 3.19 10.14 5.11
CA GLY A 12 3.91 9.00 4.58
C GLY A 12 3.86 9.01 3.07
N TYR A 13 4.48 8.02 2.45
CA TYR A 13 4.32 7.81 1.03
C TYR A 13 4.54 6.33 0.69
N ILE A 14 3.97 5.94 -0.44
CA ILE A 14 4.13 4.60 -0.99
C ILE A 14 4.95 4.73 -2.25
N GLU A 15 6.03 3.97 -2.34
CA GLU A 15 6.94 4.01 -3.47
C GLU A 15 6.80 2.75 -4.30
N GLY A 16 6.56 2.91 -5.60
CA GLY A 16 6.58 1.79 -6.53
C GLY A 16 8.01 1.29 -6.68
N ILE A 17 8.23 0.01 -6.41
CA ILE A 17 9.55 -0.62 -6.47
C ILE A 17 9.69 -1.42 -7.76
N ARG A 18 8.64 -2.11 -8.17
CA ARG A 18 8.65 -2.98 -9.34
C ARG A 18 7.29 -2.97 -10.02
N GLY A 19 7.28 -3.13 -11.33
CA GLY A 19 6.07 -3.16 -12.14
C GLY A 19 5.77 -1.81 -12.78
N VAL A 20 4.52 -1.61 -13.19
CA VAL A 20 4.12 -0.41 -13.95
C VAL A 20 4.27 0.89 -13.17
N TYR A 21 4.32 0.81 -11.84
CA TYR A 21 4.47 1.98 -10.99
C TYR A 21 5.88 2.12 -10.39
N ALA A 22 6.87 1.38 -10.90
CA ALA A 22 8.24 1.51 -10.43
C ALA A 22 8.71 2.97 -10.57
N GLY A 23 9.20 3.55 -9.46
CA GLY A 23 9.64 4.94 -9.39
C GLY A 23 8.55 5.96 -9.05
N TYR A 24 7.28 5.57 -9.04
CA TYR A 24 6.19 6.47 -8.64
C TYR A 24 6.15 6.63 -7.13
N ILE A 25 5.82 7.84 -6.71
CA ILE A 25 5.64 8.18 -5.29
C ILE A 25 4.18 8.58 -5.10
N ILE A 26 3.51 7.94 -4.17
CA ILE A 26 2.12 8.25 -3.80
C ILE A 26 2.12 8.78 -2.38
N GLU A 27 1.84 10.06 -2.22
CA GLU A 27 1.81 10.69 -0.92
C GLU A 27 0.57 10.26 -0.14
N MET A 28 0.75 9.99 1.15
CA MET A 28 -0.31 9.55 2.05
C MET A 28 -0.37 10.47 3.26
N GLU A 29 -1.56 10.95 3.58
CA GLU A 29 -1.81 11.72 4.79
C GLU A 29 -2.64 10.88 5.77
N GLN A 30 -2.74 11.35 7.00
CA GLN A 30 -3.52 10.66 8.03
C GLN A 30 -4.92 10.33 7.52
N GLY A 31 -5.27 9.07 7.59
CA GLY A 31 -6.59 8.57 7.19
C GLY A 31 -6.74 8.27 5.71
N ASP A 32 -5.75 8.60 4.88
CA ASP A 32 -5.82 8.27 3.45
C ASP A 32 -5.82 6.76 3.26
N GLU A 33 -6.65 6.32 2.33
CA GLU A 33 -6.72 4.92 1.92
C GLU A 33 -6.45 4.79 0.43
N LEU A 34 -5.50 3.92 0.09
CA LEU A 34 -5.20 3.56 -1.29
C LEU A 34 -5.77 2.17 -1.55
N THR A 35 -6.60 2.05 -2.59
CA THR A 35 -7.10 0.76 -3.04
C THR A 35 -6.39 0.37 -4.33
N ILE A 36 -5.69 -0.76 -4.30
CA ILE A 36 -4.96 -1.29 -5.45
C ILE A 36 -5.77 -2.43 -6.07
N GLY A 37 -5.90 -2.42 -7.37
CA GLY A 37 -6.63 -3.48 -8.06
C GLY A 37 -6.66 -3.29 -9.56
N SER A 38 -7.30 -4.24 -10.25
CA SER A 38 -7.39 -4.21 -11.71
C SER A 38 -8.67 -3.54 -12.23
N SER A 39 -9.65 -3.29 -11.36
CA SER A 39 -10.93 -2.70 -11.75
C SER A 39 -10.95 -1.20 -11.57
N VAL A 40 -11.27 -0.47 -12.63
CA VAL A 40 -11.37 1.00 -12.59
C VAL A 40 -12.52 1.49 -11.71
N THR A 41 -13.48 0.64 -11.37
CA THR A 41 -14.60 0.98 -10.50
C THR A 41 -14.37 0.62 -9.04
N GLU A 42 -13.42 -0.28 -8.76
CA GLU A 42 -13.18 -0.79 -7.41
C GLU A 42 -11.84 -0.33 -6.82
N ALA A 43 -10.95 0.20 -7.63
CA ALA A 43 -9.61 0.62 -7.19
C ALA A 43 -9.28 2.01 -7.69
N ASN A 44 -8.38 2.69 -6.99
CA ASN A 44 -7.88 3.99 -7.41
C ASN A 44 -6.40 3.95 -7.84
N LEU A 45 -5.71 2.83 -7.63
CA LEU A 45 -4.43 2.55 -8.25
C LEU A 45 -4.60 1.27 -9.09
N ILE A 46 -4.54 1.42 -10.41
CA ILE A 46 -4.93 0.35 -11.32
C ILE A 46 -3.72 -0.42 -11.82
N ILE A 47 -3.74 -1.74 -11.62
CA ILE A 47 -2.74 -2.66 -12.17
C ILE A 47 -3.49 -3.72 -12.98
N ARG A 48 -3.33 -3.66 -14.30
CA ARG A 48 -3.98 -4.62 -15.22
C ARG A 48 -3.07 -5.83 -15.39
N ASN A 49 -3.31 -6.82 -14.53
CA ASN A 49 -2.51 -8.04 -14.49
C ASN A 49 -3.43 -9.19 -14.07
N GLU A 50 -3.24 -10.36 -14.64
CA GLU A 50 -4.09 -11.53 -14.36
C GLU A 50 -4.01 -12.00 -12.91
N HIS A 51 -2.94 -11.65 -12.19
CA HIS A 51 -2.76 -12.00 -10.78
C HIS A 51 -3.31 -10.94 -9.83
N VAL A 52 -3.86 -9.85 -10.37
CA VAL A 52 -4.40 -8.74 -9.57
C VAL A 52 -5.92 -8.74 -9.66
N SER A 53 -6.56 -8.93 -8.52
CA SER A 53 -8.02 -8.90 -8.40
C SER A 53 -8.56 -7.49 -8.62
N GLY A 54 -9.85 -7.36 -8.97
CA GLY A 54 -10.49 -6.07 -9.20
C GLY A 54 -10.29 -5.11 -8.03
N ARG A 55 -10.53 -5.58 -6.81
CA ARG A 55 -10.14 -4.94 -5.56
C ARG A 55 -9.14 -5.88 -4.90
N HIS A 56 -7.86 -5.58 -5.01
CA HIS A 56 -6.83 -6.50 -4.55
C HIS A 56 -6.48 -6.30 -3.08
N CYS A 57 -6.13 -5.08 -2.72
CA CYS A 57 -5.83 -4.74 -1.32
C CYS A 57 -6.05 -3.24 -1.08
N THR A 58 -6.16 -2.89 0.20
CA THR A 58 -6.19 -1.49 0.64
C THR A 58 -5.01 -1.23 1.54
N ILE A 59 -4.47 -0.01 1.47
CA ILE A 59 -3.39 0.47 2.32
C ILE A 59 -3.85 1.78 2.93
N THR A 60 -3.94 1.82 4.26
CA THR A 60 -4.34 3.00 5.02
C THR A 60 -3.15 3.49 5.82
N TYR A 61 -2.92 4.80 5.80
CA TYR A 61 -1.84 5.42 6.55
C TYR A 61 -2.30 5.90 7.92
N ASN A 62 -1.54 5.56 8.95
CA ASN A 62 -1.70 6.10 10.29
C ASN A 62 -0.49 6.97 10.63
N GLY A 63 -0.62 8.28 10.43
CA GLY A 63 0.48 9.22 10.64
C GLY A 63 0.78 9.49 12.11
N ILE A 64 -0.15 9.15 13.01
CA ILE A 64 0.06 9.35 14.45
C ILE A 64 1.14 8.42 14.97
N VAL A 65 1.12 7.17 14.51
CA VAL A 65 2.10 6.15 14.94
C VAL A 65 3.12 5.80 13.86
N GLY A 66 2.99 6.38 12.66
CA GLY A 66 3.93 6.13 11.57
C GLY A 66 3.87 4.72 11.03
N SER A 67 2.68 4.17 10.86
CA SER A 67 2.50 2.82 10.36
C SER A 67 1.42 2.77 9.28
N TYR A 68 1.32 1.61 8.65
CA TYR A 68 0.32 1.37 7.61
C TYR A 68 -0.51 0.14 7.98
N THR A 69 -1.77 0.17 7.57
CA THR A 69 -2.64 -1.00 7.69
C THR A 69 -2.94 -1.50 6.29
N VAL A 70 -2.60 -2.76 6.02
CA VAL A 70 -2.82 -3.40 4.73
C VAL A 70 -3.86 -4.49 4.91
N THR A 71 -4.87 -4.48 4.05
CA THR A 71 -5.92 -5.50 4.04
C THR A 71 -6.01 -6.11 2.66
N ASP A 72 -5.83 -7.43 2.60
CA ASP A 72 -5.96 -8.19 1.35
C ASP A 72 -7.41 -8.59 1.11
N PHE A 73 -7.87 -8.44 -0.13
CA PHE A 73 -9.19 -8.89 -0.58
C PHE A 73 -9.07 -9.78 -1.81
N SER A 74 -7.86 -10.20 -2.14
CA SER A 74 -7.57 -10.81 -3.43
C SER A 74 -7.73 -12.32 -3.45
N LYS A 75 -7.76 -12.85 -4.67
CA LYS A 75 -7.72 -14.28 -4.93
C LYS A 75 -6.28 -14.81 -4.89
N GLU A 76 -5.35 -14.06 -5.48
CA GLU A 76 -3.96 -14.50 -5.63
C GLU A 76 -3.07 -14.14 -4.44
N GLY A 77 -3.49 -13.19 -3.62
CA GLY A 77 -2.80 -12.84 -2.39
C GLY A 77 -2.00 -11.55 -2.46
N THR A 78 -1.76 -11.01 -1.26
CA THR A 78 -0.86 -9.89 -1.00
C THR A 78 0.20 -10.42 -0.05
N TYR A 79 1.47 -10.21 -0.40
CA TYR A 79 2.60 -10.83 0.30
C TYR A 79 3.55 -9.77 0.83
N LEU A 80 4.21 -10.10 1.94
CA LEU A 80 5.33 -9.31 2.46
C LEU A 80 6.65 -9.86 1.93
N SER A 81 7.73 -9.10 2.11
CA SER A 81 9.04 -9.47 1.59
C SER A 81 9.62 -10.74 2.23
N ASP A 82 9.15 -11.11 3.41
CA ASP A 82 9.56 -12.35 4.07
C ASP A 82 8.77 -13.59 3.59
N GLY A 83 7.89 -13.41 2.60
CA GLY A 83 7.07 -14.47 2.05
C GLY A 83 5.73 -14.68 2.75
N THR A 84 5.45 -13.92 3.83
CA THR A 84 4.19 -14.00 4.53
C THR A 84 3.05 -13.56 3.63
N ARG A 85 2.03 -14.41 3.48
CA ARG A 85 0.79 -14.04 2.81
C ARG A 85 -0.17 -13.44 3.84
N LEU A 86 -0.74 -12.29 3.53
CA LEU A 86 -1.73 -11.68 4.42
C LEU A 86 -3.03 -12.48 4.42
N SER A 87 -3.65 -12.60 5.58
CA SER A 87 -4.95 -13.25 5.69
C SER A 87 -6.02 -12.37 5.04
N CYS A 88 -6.78 -12.94 4.11
CA CYS A 88 -7.82 -12.21 3.39
C CYS A 88 -8.85 -11.60 4.34
N GLY A 89 -9.11 -10.32 4.18
CA GLY A 89 -10.09 -9.59 5.00
C GLY A 89 -9.62 -9.14 6.37
N ASN A 90 -8.42 -9.53 6.80
CA ASN A 90 -7.89 -9.17 8.11
C ASN A 90 -6.90 -8.01 8.00
N PRO A 91 -7.21 -6.84 8.57
CA PRO A 91 -6.26 -5.72 8.57
C PRO A 91 -4.95 -6.12 9.25
N THR A 92 -3.84 -5.83 8.59
CA THR A 92 -2.50 -6.15 9.10
C THR A 92 -1.69 -4.87 9.19
N ILE A 93 -1.18 -4.58 10.38
CA ILE A 93 -0.33 -3.39 10.59
C ILE A 93 1.09 -3.74 10.16
N VAL A 94 1.66 -2.89 9.30
CA VAL A 94 3.04 -3.04 8.83
C VAL A 94 3.82 -1.76 9.12
N PRO A 95 5.08 -1.88 9.53
CA PRO A 95 5.91 -0.71 9.78
C PRO A 95 6.36 -0.06 8.47
N VAL A 96 6.87 1.17 8.57
CA VAL A 96 7.53 1.82 7.43
C VAL A 96 8.69 0.94 6.93
N ASN A 97 8.99 1.07 5.66
CA ASN A 97 10.01 0.29 4.95
C ASN A 97 9.61 -1.16 4.63
N THR A 98 8.37 -1.54 4.91
CA THR A 98 7.85 -2.84 4.49
C THR A 98 7.61 -2.85 2.98
N ILE A 99 8.04 -3.92 2.33
CA ILE A 99 7.76 -4.14 0.90
C ILE A 99 6.57 -5.08 0.78
N ILE A 100 5.63 -4.70 -0.08
CA ILE A 100 4.37 -5.41 -0.30
C ILE A 100 4.32 -5.85 -1.76
N TYR A 101 4.02 -7.12 -1.99
CA TYR A 101 3.86 -7.69 -3.32
C TYR A 101 2.38 -7.92 -3.62
N ILE A 102 1.94 -7.47 -4.79
CA ILE A 102 0.53 -7.51 -5.21
C ILE A 102 0.35 -8.60 -6.24
N GLY A 103 -0.24 -9.72 -5.83
CA GLY A 103 -0.53 -10.86 -6.70
C GLY A 103 0.68 -11.74 -6.99
N ASP A 104 1.77 -11.11 -7.41
CA ASP A 104 3.04 -11.78 -7.67
C ASP A 104 4.19 -10.82 -7.40
N ILE A 105 5.43 -11.28 -7.60
CA ILE A 105 6.63 -10.49 -7.32
C ILE A 105 6.89 -9.39 -8.36
N GLU A 106 6.13 -9.37 -9.45
CA GLU A 106 6.29 -8.36 -10.52
C GLU A 106 5.72 -6.99 -10.13
N ASN A 107 4.85 -6.94 -9.12
CA ASN A 107 4.24 -5.71 -8.64
C ASN A 107 4.59 -5.51 -7.18
N ALA A 108 5.47 -4.58 -6.91
CA ALA A 108 5.96 -4.35 -5.55
C ALA A 108 5.92 -2.87 -5.18
N PHE A 109 5.54 -2.61 -3.94
CA PHE A 109 5.48 -1.28 -3.36
C PHE A 109 6.16 -1.29 -2.00
N LYS A 110 6.77 -0.17 -1.66
CA LYS A 110 7.39 0.02 -0.34
C LYS A 110 6.67 1.15 0.37
N VAL A 111 6.17 0.87 1.56
CA VAL A 111 5.57 1.91 2.41
C VAL A 111 6.67 2.62 3.18
N ARG A 112 6.61 3.95 3.19
CA ARG A 112 7.67 4.78 3.77
C ARG A 112 7.18 5.75 4.83
#